data_44822b8f44011bc820feec6131cdf15b
#
_entry.id   44822b8f44011bc820feec6131cdf15b
#
_cell.length_a   1.000
_cell.length_b   1.000
_cell.length_c   1.000
_cell.angle_alpha   90.00
_cell.angle_beta   90.00
_cell.angle_gamma   90.00
#
_symmetry.space_group_name_H-M   'P 1'
#
loop_
_entity.id
_entity.type
_entity.pdbx_description
1 polymer ?
#
loop_
_entity_poly.entity_id
_entity_poly.type
_entity_poly.pdbx_seq_one_letter_code
_entity_poly.pdbx_strand_id
1 'polypeptide(L)'
;MTSVPQLPRGLSLALAAGFLSLVAGCSKSAPNVADTTTAVMSDSSRAQASPTAPAPAMAKPDSQMQAVLDQLTALGPKPLETLTAVEARKQPSAADAVKALLKKEGKSTAPDPAVTTVDRSIPGPGGSIPVRVYTPVAGKGPFPVIVYYHGGGWVVANIQTYDAGARALSKLANAVVVSVGYRQAPEHKFPAAHDDAFAAYQWALKNAHSIKGDSTKVATAGERAGGNLAIATAMAARDAGVKLPVYVLSVYPIAGSDTNTVSYRENAMAKPLSKAAMVWFLNQYARTPADWKDPRIDLVHANLKGLPPTTVITDQIDPLRSEGEMLAQNLKNAGVDVRYKNFDGVTHEFFGMGAVLDKAKDANQYGADGLKGGFSK
;
A
#
# COMPACT_ATOMS: atom_id res chain seq x y z
N MET A 1 33.57 -50.09 -1.36
CA MET A 1 35.04 -49.98 -1.17
C MET A 1 35.42 -48.55 -1.36
N THR A 2 36.00 -47.99 -0.26
CA THR A 2 36.93 -46.87 -0.16
C THR A 2 36.38 -45.47 -0.50
N SER A 3 36.49 -44.47 0.28
CA SER A 3 36.92 -44.17 1.69
C SER A 3 36.69 -42.68 1.93
N VAL A 4 36.19 -42.33 3.09
CA VAL A 4 36.10 -40.97 3.68
C VAL A 4 37.50 -40.59 4.17
N PRO A 5 37.90 -39.34 4.23
CA PRO A 5 38.76 -38.89 5.32
C PRO A 5 38.16 -37.76 6.14
N GLN A 6 38.49 -37.91 7.46
CA GLN A 6 38.12 -37.11 8.59
C GLN A 6 39.03 -35.85 8.76
N LEU A 7 38.48 -34.93 9.57
CA LEU A 7 39.08 -33.72 10.19
C LEU A 7 40.40 -33.93 10.98
N PRO A 8 41.05 -32.81 11.34
CA PRO A 8 41.49 -32.74 12.75
C PRO A 8 40.99 -31.53 13.55
N ARG A 9 40.74 -31.78 14.80
CA ARG A 9 40.50 -30.87 15.92
C ARG A 9 41.82 -30.28 16.41
N GLY A 10 41.78 -29.03 16.89
CA GLY A 10 42.87 -28.42 17.64
C GLY A 10 42.34 -27.38 18.62
N LEU A 11 42.40 -27.71 19.89
CA LEU A 11 42.13 -26.90 21.08
C LEU A 11 43.31 -25.96 21.35
N SER A 12 43.09 -24.76 21.91
CA SER A 12 43.86 -24.24 23.04
C SER A 12 43.20 -23.00 23.67
N LEU A 13 43.07 -23.13 24.97
CA LEU A 13 42.71 -22.11 25.99
C LEU A 13 43.90 -21.19 26.28
N ALA A 14 43.65 -19.94 26.64
CA ALA A 14 44.50 -19.20 27.60
C ALA A 14 43.68 -18.10 28.32
N LEU A 15 43.69 -18.20 29.65
CA LEU A 15 43.27 -17.24 30.69
C LEU A 15 44.38 -16.18 30.94
N ALA A 16 43.95 -14.95 31.40
CA ALA A 16 44.49 -14.20 32.56
C ALA A 16 43.87 -12.79 32.58
N ALA A 17 43.06 -12.44 33.59
CA ALA A 17 43.40 -11.85 34.91
C ALA A 17 43.93 -10.39 34.79
N GLY A 18 43.11 -9.41 35.10
CA GLY A 18 42.94 -8.68 36.33
C GLY A 18 43.85 -7.44 36.46
N PHE A 19 43.25 -6.26 36.65
CA PHE A 19 43.77 -5.30 37.66
C PHE A 19 42.69 -4.25 38.00
N LEU A 20 42.40 -4.19 39.29
CA LEU A 20 41.60 -3.23 40.00
C LEU A 20 42.49 -2.07 40.44
N SER A 21 42.08 -0.80 40.30
CA SER A 21 42.64 0.30 41.09
C SER A 21 41.57 1.37 41.35
N LEU A 22 41.18 1.43 42.61
CA LEU A 22 40.49 2.56 43.26
C LEU A 22 41.50 3.66 43.54
N VAL A 23 41.14 4.95 43.26
CA VAL A 23 41.59 6.06 44.09
C VAL A 23 40.46 7.06 44.23
N ALA A 24 40.13 7.38 45.50
CA ALA A 24 39.27 8.44 45.94
C ALA A 24 40.00 9.76 46.12
N GLY A 25 39.26 10.89 46.05
CA GLY A 25 39.77 12.09 46.72
C GLY A 25 39.27 13.46 46.24
N CYS A 26 38.33 14.01 46.99
CA CYS A 26 38.18 15.40 47.46
C CYS A 26 37.87 16.58 46.51
N SER A 27 36.69 17.11 46.79
CA SER A 27 36.14 18.47 46.67
C SER A 27 37.10 19.66 46.65
N LYS A 28 36.77 20.72 45.86
CA LYS A 28 36.76 22.13 46.28
C LYS A 28 35.88 23.01 45.39
N SER A 29 35.32 23.99 46.05
CA SER A 29 34.29 24.98 45.76
C SER A 29 34.53 25.90 44.55
N ALA A 30 33.39 26.47 44.11
CA ALA A 30 33.16 27.47 43.06
C ALA A 30 33.90 28.80 43.19
N PRO A 31 33.90 29.68 42.16
CA PRO A 31 32.88 30.75 42.20
C PRO A 31 32.11 31.01 40.88
N ASN A 32 30.96 31.63 41.04
CA ASN A 32 30.04 32.20 40.06
C ASN A 32 30.70 33.21 39.13
N VAL A 33 30.35 33.16 37.84
CA VAL A 33 30.19 34.34 36.99
C VAL A 33 28.95 34.13 36.09
N ALA A 34 28.21 35.19 36.00
CA ALA A 34 26.87 35.29 35.43
C ALA A 34 26.83 35.26 33.88
N ASP A 35 25.70 34.75 33.43
CA ASP A 35 24.84 35.31 32.39
C ASP A 35 25.33 35.41 30.93
N THR A 36 24.78 34.56 30.06
CA THR A 36 24.08 35.01 28.84
C THR A 36 23.18 33.88 28.34
N THR A 37 21.91 34.09 28.56
CA THR A 37 20.78 33.28 28.03
C THR A 37 20.71 33.38 26.51
N THR A 38 20.95 32.29 25.83
CA THR A 38 20.38 32.05 24.49
C THR A 38 19.43 30.87 24.61
N ALA A 39 18.17 31.20 24.73
CA ALA A 39 17.08 30.22 24.71
C ALA A 39 16.99 29.57 23.32
N VAL A 40 17.47 28.35 23.23
CA VAL A 40 17.10 27.45 22.12
C VAL A 40 15.73 26.89 22.49
N MET A 41 14.70 27.46 21.89
CA MET A 41 13.36 26.89 21.96
C MET A 41 13.36 25.54 21.21
N SER A 42 13.44 24.44 21.93
CA SER A 42 13.07 23.12 21.44
C SER A 42 11.57 22.99 21.54
N ASP A 43 10.87 23.38 20.48
CA ASP A 43 9.45 23.12 20.33
C ASP A 43 9.27 21.67 19.85
N SER A 44 9.28 20.74 20.79
CA SER A 44 8.86 19.37 20.61
C SER A 44 7.52 19.11 21.32
N SER A 45 6.52 19.91 21.00
CA SER A 45 5.13 19.58 21.35
C SER A 45 4.57 18.55 20.38
N ARG A 46 5.11 17.33 20.43
CA ARG A 46 4.46 16.14 19.89
C ARG A 46 3.26 15.85 20.79
N ALA A 47 2.09 16.35 20.40
CA ALA A 47 0.82 16.04 21.08
C ALA A 47 0.56 14.53 20.96
N GLN A 48 1.06 13.76 21.91
CA GLN A 48 0.55 12.42 22.18
C GLN A 48 -0.87 12.60 22.74
N ALA A 49 -1.87 12.32 21.92
CA ALA A 49 -3.26 12.30 22.38
C ALA A 49 -3.38 11.30 23.53
N SER A 50 -3.82 11.78 24.67
CA SER A 50 -4.09 10.95 25.86
C SER A 50 -5.08 9.83 25.51
N PRO A 51 -4.89 8.59 26.00
CA PRO A 51 -5.73 7.42 25.69
C PRO A 51 -7.19 7.53 26.10
N THR A 52 -7.58 8.58 26.82
CA THR A 52 -8.89 8.77 27.46
C THR A 52 -9.77 9.83 26.80
N ALA A 53 -9.33 10.50 25.74
CA ALA A 53 -10.21 11.43 25.02
C ALA A 53 -11.25 10.63 24.20
N PRO A 54 -12.56 11.03 24.24
CA PRO A 54 -13.57 10.42 23.40
C PRO A 54 -13.13 10.49 21.92
N ALA A 55 -13.36 9.41 21.16
CA ALA A 55 -13.04 9.40 19.76
C ALA A 55 -13.78 10.55 19.06
N PRO A 56 -13.10 11.33 18.20
CA PRO A 56 -13.78 12.34 17.39
C PRO A 56 -14.90 11.67 16.56
N ALA A 57 -15.98 12.41 16.32
CA ALA A 57 -17.08 11.90 15.54
C ALA A 57 -16.63 11.62 14.09
N MET A 58 -17.05 10.46 13.54
CA MET A 58 -16.81 10.12 12.14
C MET A 58 -17.42 11.20 11.23
N ALA A 59 -16.66 11.62 10.22
CA ALA A 59 -17.13 12.57 9.22
C ALA A 59 -18.32 11.99 8.41
N LYS A 60 -19.12 12.89 7.83
CA LYS A 60 -20.23 12.46 6.96
C LYS A 60 -19.75 12.35 5.52
N PRO A 61 -20.15 11.29 4.78
CA PRO A 61 -19.94 11.20 3.35
C PRO A 61 -20.61 12.37 2.62
N ASP A 62 -20.03 12.80 1.49
CA ASP A 62 -20.75 13.68 0.59
C ASP A 62 -21.92 12.96 -0.10
N SER A 63 -22.76 13.70 -0.82
CA SER A 63 -24.00 13.14 -1.39
C SER A 63 -23.76 12.04 -2.42
N GLN A 64 -22.69 12.15 -3.24
CA GLN A 64 -22.38 11.12 -4.23
C GLN A 64 -21.86 9.85 -3.54
N MET A 65 -20.99 10.01 -2.54
CA MET A 65 -20.48 8.87 -1.77
C MET A 65 -21.59 8.20 -0.96
N GLN A 66 -22.49 9.00 -0.34
CA GLN A 66 -23.66 8.48 0.39
C GLN A 66 -24.55 7.61 -0.53
N ALA A 67 -24.80 8.04 -1.77
CA ALA A 67 -25.58 7.28 -2.73
C ALA A 67 -24.97 5.89 -3.02
N VAL A 68 -23.63 5.80 -3.11
CA VAL A 68 -22.95 4.49 -3.27
C VAL A 68 -23.10 3.63 -2.02
N LEU A 69 -22.93 4.22 -0.82
CA LEU A 69 -23.07 3.50 0.45
C LEU A 69 -24.50 2.99 0.67
N ASP A 70 -25.50 3.74 0.23
CA ASP A 70 -26.91 3.32 0.27
C ASP A 70 -27.15 2.11 -0.66
N GLN A 71 -26.59 2.12 -1.87
CA GLN A 71 -26.65 0.97 -2.77
C GLN A 71 -25.91 -0.24 -2.19
N LEU A 72 -24.72 -0.04 -1.61
CA LEU A 72 -24.00 -1.12 -0.95
C LEU A 72 -24.82 -1.72 0.19
N THR A 73 -25.45 -0.88 0.99
CA THR A 73 -26.34 -1.32 2.08
C THR A 73 -27.53 -2.11 1.54
N ALA A 74 -28.14 -1.67 0.43
CA ALA A 74 -29.25 -2.35 -0.22
C ALA A 74 -28.86 -3.73 -0.79
N LEU A 75 -27.58 -3.93 -1.16
CA LEU A 75 -27.05 -5.23 -1.58
C LEU A 75 -26.88 -6.21 -0.41
N GLY A 76 -26.91 -5.73 0.84
CA GLY A 76 -26.93 -6.53 2.05
C GLY A 76 -25.65 -7.32 2.36
N PRO A 77 -24.43 -6.75 2.22
CA PRO A 77 -23.22 -7.47 2.60
C PRO A 77 -23.21 -7.76 4.11
N LYS A 78 -22.74 -8.94 4.47
CA LYS A 78 -22.47 -9.29 5.87
C LYS A 78 -21.14 -8.69 6.33
N PRO A 79 -20.99 -8.39 7.63
CA PRO A 79 -19.70 -7.96 8.17
C PRO A 79 -18.62 -9.00 7.91
N LEU A 80 -17.48 -8.58 7.32
CA LEU A 80 -16.42 -9.52 6.89
C LEU A 80 -15.83 -10.31 8.04
N GLU A 81 -15.72 -9.69 9.21
CA GLU A 81 -15.19 -10.31 10.44
C GLU A 81 -16.04 -11.47 10.96
N THR A 82 -17.26 -11.63 10.47
CA THR A 82 -18.17 -12.75 10.83
C THR A 82 -18.09 -13.92 9.85
N LEU A 83 -17.25 -13.80 8.79
CA LEU A 83 -17.23 -14.72 7.67
C LEU A 83 -15.92 -15.48 7.55
N THR A 84 -15.99 -16.66 6.97
CA THR A 84 -14.79 -17.31 6.41
C THR A 84 -14.30 -16.54 5.17
N ALA A 85 -13.03 -16.70 4.80
CA ALA A 85 -12.49 -16.05 3.59
C ALA A 85 -13.27 -16.42 2.32
N VAL A 86 -13.74 -17.68 2.21
CA VAL A 86 -14.52 -18.17 1.08
C VAL A 86 -15.89 -17.47 1.00
N GLU A 87 -16.55 -17.24 2.12
CA GLU A 87 -17.82 -16.50 2.19
C GLU A 87 -17.60 -15.00 1.94
N ALA A 88 -16.53 -14.42 2.49
CA ALA A 88 -16.17 -13.03 2.31
C ALA A 88 -15.92 -12.67 0.83
N ARG A 89 -15.30 -13.56 0.06
CA ARG A 89 -15.07 -13.39 -1.39
C ARG A 89 -16.35 -13.37 -2.22
N LYS A 90 -17.48 -13.84 -1.66
CA LYS A 90 -18.79 -13.86 -2.33
C LYS A 90 -19.66 -12.67 -1.96
N GLN A 91 -19.22 -11.83 -1.02
CA GLN A 91 -20.00 -10.66 -0.60
C GLN A 91 -20.03 -9.59 -1.70
N PRO A 92 -21.14 -8.83 -1.78
CA PRO A 92 -21.20 -7.64 -2.62
C PRO A 92 -20.06 -6.66 -2.31
N SER A 93 -19.46 -6.14 -3.36
CA SER A 93 -18.35 -5.18 -3.29
C SER A 93 -18.83 -3.73 -3.54
N ALA A 94 -17.97 -2.76 -3.26
CA ALA A 94 -18.20 -1.37 -3.64
C ALA A 94 -18.38 -1.21 -5.16
N ALA A 95 -17.65 -1.99 -5.98
CA ALA A 95 -17.82 -2.02 -7.43
C ALA A 95 -19.22 -2.51 -7.85
N ASP A 96 -19.82 -3.45 -7.10
CA ASP A 96 -21.18 -3.90 -7.36
C ASP A 96 -22.22 -2.84 -6.99
N ALA A 97 -21.98 -2.07 -5.91
CA ALA A 97 -22.80 -0.92 -5.54
C ALA A 97 -22.77 0.16 -6.63
N VAL A 98 -21.61 0.47 -7.20
CA VAL A 98 -21.47 1.41 -8.35
C VAL A 98 -22.27 0.92 -9.54
N LYS A 99 -22.17 -0.37 -9.90
CA LYS A 99 -22.96 -0.96 -11.00
C LYS A 99 -24.47 -0.91 -10.73
N ALA A 100 -24.87 -1.17 -9.49
CA ALA A 100 -26.29 -1.08 -9.09
C ALA A 100 -26.80 0.37 -9.20
N LEU A 101 -26.02 1.35 -8.76
CA LEU A 101 -26.36 2.77 -8.88
C LEU A 101 -26.48 3.19 -10.35
N LEU A 102 -25.52 2.84 -11.21
CA LEU A 102 -25.58 3.12 -12.64
C LEU A 102 -26.82 2.54 -13.29
N LYS A 103 -27.17 1.27 -12.97
CA LYS A 103 -28.40 0.65 -13.48
C LYS A 103 -29.67 1.39 -13.03
N LYS A 104 -29.73 1.80 -11.76
CA LYS A 104 -30.84 2.58 -11.20
C LYS A 104 -31.00 3.92 -11.91
N GLU A 105 -29.90 4.54 -12.35
CA GLU A 105 -29.87 5.79 -13.09
C GLU A 105 -30.02 5.62 -14.60
N GLY A 106 -30.25 4.41 -15.11
CA GLY A 106 -30.35 4.13 -16.54
C GLY A 106 -29.05 4.33 -17.32
N LYS A 107 -27.90 4.33 -16.63
CA LYS A 107 -26.56 4.52 -17.20
C LYS A 107 -25.91 3.19 -17.56
N SER A 108 -25.01 3.21 -18.56
CA SER A 108 -24.26 2.03 -18.98
C SER A 108 -23.32 1.53 -17.87
N THR A 109 -23.26 0.22 -17.69
CA THR A 109 -22.28 -0.46 -16.85
C THR A 109 -21.14 -1.10 -17.67
N ALA A 110 -21.12 -0.86 -18.99
CA ALA A 110 -20.07 -1.37 -19.86
C ALA A 110 -18.72 -0.71 -19.54
N PRO A 111 -17.62 -1.44 -19.68
CA PRO A 111 -16.29 -0.87 -19.53
C PRO A 111 -16.03 0.25 -20.53
N ASP A 112 -15.20 1.24 -20.15
CA ASP A 112 -14.79 2.34 -21.05
C ASP A 112 -14.08 1.77 -22.29
N PRO A 113 -14.58 2.00 -23.50
CA PRO A 113 -14.01 1.47 -24.75
C PRO A 113 -12.66 2.10 -25.13
N ALA A 114 -12.24 3.16 -24.46
CA ALA A 114 -10.93 3.79 -24.68
C ALA A 114 -9.73 2.90 -24.27
N VAL A 115 -10.00 1.76 -23.61
CA VAL A 115 -8.99 0.80 -23.16
C VAL A 115 -9.41 -0.62 -23.55
N THR A 116 -8.54 -1.34 -24.24
CA THR A 116 -8.71 -2.78 -24.52
C THR A 116 -8.06 -3.63 -23.43
N THR A 117 -8.52 -4.86 -23.26
CA THR A 117 -7.97 -5.78 -22.24
C THR A 117 -7.66 -7.15 -22.83
N VAL A 118 -6.58 -7.78 -22.34
CA VAL A 118 -6.21 -9.15 -22.66
C VAL A 118 -5.74 -9.85 -21.38
N ASP A 119 -6.36 -10.97 -21.04
CA ASP A 119 -5.94 -11.81 -19.92
C ASP A 119 -4.76 -12.69 -20.33
N ARG A 120 -3.76 -12.80 -19.45
CA ARG A 120 -2.54 -13.59 -19.65
C ARG A 120 -2.15 -14.29 -18.36
N SER A 121 -1.21 -15.21 -18.47
CA SER A 121 -0.51 -15.82 -17.36
C SER A 121 0.97 -15.52 -17.47
N ILE A 122 1.61 -15.20 -16.34
CA ILE A 122 3.05 -14.97 -16.23
C ILE A 122 3.67 -15.92 -15.22
N PRO A 123 4.95 -16.25 -15.32
CA PRO A 123 5.61 -17.08 -14.30
C PRO A 123 5.74 -16.35 -12.97
N GLY A 124 5.52 -17.07 -11.87
CA GLY A 124 5.70 -16.60 -10.51
C GLY A 124 6.32 -17.64 -9.59
N PRO A 125 6.72 -17.27 -8.37
CA PRO A 125 7.42 -18.16 -7.43
C PRO A 125 6.55 -19.30 -6.90
N GLY A 126 5.23 -19.15 -6.92
CA GLY A 126 4.28 -20.19 -6.52
C GLY A 126 3.56 -20.85 -7.71
N GLY A 127 4.05 -20.65 -8.93
CA GLY A 127 3.42 -21.12 -10.16
C GLY A 127 3.02 -19.98 -11.08
N SER A 128 1.95 -20.16 -11.85
CA SER A 128 1.46 -19.17 -12.80
C SER A 128 0.66 -18.06 -12.10
N ILE A 129 0.97 -16.81 -12.40
CA ILE A 129 0.24 -15.63 -11.90
C ILE A 129 -0.67 -15.12 -13.03
N PRO A 130 -2.01 -15.09 -12.84
CA PRO A 130 -2.91 -14.46 -13.78
C PRO A 130 -2.71 -12.95 -13.79
N VAL A 131 -2.71 -12.34 -14.98
CA VAL A 131 -2.65 -10.89 -15.15
C VAL A 131 -3.64 -10.45 -16.21
N ARG A 132 -4.17 -9.24 -16.07
CA ARG A 132 -4.90 -8.54 -17.14
C ARG A 132 -4.09 -7.37 -17.63
N VAL A 133 -3.85 -7.33 -18.93
CA VAL A 133 -3.14 -6.24 -19.61
C VAL A 133 -4.17 -5.29 -20.19
N TYR A 134 -4.15 -4.05 -19.74
CA TYR A 134 -4.96 -2.93 -20.22
C TYR A 134 -4.11 -2.11 -21.17
N THR A 135 -4.59 -1.89 -22.38
CA THR A 135 -3.87 -1.12 -23.40
C THR A 135 -4.73 0.05 -23.85
N PRO A 136 -4.24 1.32 -23.76
CA PRO A 136 -4.98 2.45 -24.28
C PRO A 136 -5.18 2.33 -25.79
N VAL A 137 -6.36 2.70 -26.26
CA VAL A 137 -6.67 2.72 -27.71
C VAL A 137 -5.96 3.89 -28.39
N ALA A 138 -5.78 5.00 -27.66
CA ALA A 138 -5.09 6.18 -28.19
C ALA A 138 -3.57 5.93 -28.21
N GLY A 139 -2.90 6.27 -29.35
CA GLY A 139 -1.46 6.13 -29.52
C GLY A 139 -1.04 4.79 -30.15
N LYS A 140 0.25 4.67 -30.46
CA LYS A 140 0.82 3.49 -31.13
C LYS A 140 1.82 2.72 -30.27
N GLY A 141 2.23 3.28 -29.09
CA GLY A 141 3.31 2.73 -28.28
C GLY A 141 4.72 2.97 -28.87
N PRO A 142 5.79 2.47 -28.21
CA PRO A 142 5.71 1.78 -26.93
C PRO A 142 5.19 2.69 -25.81
N PHE A 143 4.30 2.15 -24.97
CA PHE A 143 3.69 2.88 -23.87
C PHE A 143 4.50 2.71 -22.58
N PRO A 144 4.50 3.68 -21.65
CA PRO A 144 4.89 3.42 -20.27
C PRO A 144 4.08 2.24 -19.69
N VAL A 145 4.64 1.56 -18.70
CA VAL A 145 3.99 0.40 -18.06
C VAL A 145 3.72 0.68 -16.59
N ILE A 146 2.53 0.35 -16.14
CA ILE A 146 2.13 0.38 -14.73
C ILE A 146 1.85 -1.05 -14.29
N VAL A 147 2.63 -1.58 -13.36
CA VAL A 147 2.29 -2.84 -12.68
C VAL A 147 1.36 -2.49 -11.52
N TYR A 148 0.11 -2.96 -11.62
CA TYR A 148 -0.97 -2.57 -10.74
C TYR A 148 -1.41 -3.72 -9.84
N TYR A 149 -1.51 -3.44 -8.55
CA TYR A 149 -1.92 -4.40 -7.53
C TYR A 149 -3.27 -3.98 -6.95
N HIS A 150 -4.24 -4.88 -7.03
CA HIS A 150 -5.58 -4.63 -6.51
C HIS A 150 -5.63 -4.65 -4.98
N GLY A 151 -6.68 -4.11 -4.39
CA GLY A 151 -6.95 -4.16 -2.96
C GLY A 151 -7.56 -5.48 -2.49
N GLY A 152 -8.29 -5.42 -1.36
CA GLY A 152 -8.97 -6.59 -0.79
C GLY A 152 -8.19 -7.26 0.35
N GLY A 153 -7.24 -6.55 0.99
CA GLY A 153 -6.53 -7.01 2.19
C GLY A 153 -5.75 -8.30 2.01
N TRP A 154 -5.27 -8.59 0.79
CA TRP A 154 -4.61 -9.84 0.39
C TRP A 154 -5.47 -11.10 0.54
N VAL A 155 -6.78 -10.98 0.77
CA VAL A 155 -7.71 -12.09 1.08
C VAL A 155 -8.88 -12.16 0.12
N VAL A 156 -9.48 -11.02 -0.20
CA VAL A 156 -10.69 -10.93 -1.04
C VAL A 156 -10.43 -10.08 -2.28
N ALA A 157 -11.47 -9.92 -3.11
CA ALA A 157 -11.43 -9.20 -4.37
C ALA A 157 -10.49 -9.84 -5.41
N ASN A 158 -10.37 -9.23 -6.58
CA ASN A 158 -9.56 -9.72 -7.70
C ASN A 158 -9.40 -8.62 -8.77
N ILE A 159 -8.74 -8.95 -9.87
CA ILE A 159 -8.56 -8.07 -11.04
C ILE A 159 -9.89 -7.47 -11.52
N GLN A 160 -10.98 -8.27 -11.55
CA GLN A 160 -12.28 -7.81 -12.02
C GLN A 160 -12.94 -6.80 -11.08
N THR A 161 -12.75 -6.95 -9.77
CA THR A 161 -13.27 -6.01 -8.76
C THR A 161 -12.65 -4.62 -8.93
N TYR A 162 -11.35 -4.57 -9.28
CA TYR A 162 -10.57 -3.34 -9.43
C TYR A 162 -10.35 -2.91 -10.89
N ASP A 163 -11.16 -3.43 -11.84
CA ASP A 163 -11.07 -3.11 -13.27
C ASP A 163 -11.18 -1.59 -13.53
N ALA A 164 -12.05 -0.89 -12.80
CA ALA A 164 -12.32 0.53 -13.02
C ALA A 164 -11.09 1.41 -12.73
N GLY A 165 -10.39 1.20 -11.62
CA GLY A 165 -9.17 1.94 -11.27
C GLY A 165 -8.04 1.66 -12.25
N ALA A 166 -7.77 0.40 -12.57
CA ALA A 166 -6.76 0.00 -13.55
C ALA A 166 -7.03 0.60 -14.95
N ARG A 167 -8.28 0.58 -15.39
CA ARG A 167 -8.72 1.14 -16.67
C ARG A 167 -8.59 2.66 -16.71
N ALA A 168 -8.97 3.34 -15.63
CA ALA A 168 -8.83 4.79 -15.51
C ALA A 168 -7.35 5.21 -15.59
N LEU A 169 -6.46 4.51 -14.87
CA LEU A 169 -5.02 4.78 -14.94
C LEU A 169 -4.45 4.54 -16.34
N SER A 170 -4.85 3.45 -17.02
CA SER A 170 -4.42 3.18 -18.39
C SER A 170 -4.79 4.32 -19.34
N LYS A 171 -6.05 4.77 -19.29
CA LYS A 171 -6.55 5.87 -20.11
C LYS A 171 -5.87 7.20 -19.78
N LEU A 172 -5.87 7.59 -18.50
CA LEU A 172 -5.43 8.92 -18.08
C LEU A 172 -3.91 9.09 -18.14
N ALA A 173 -3.14 8.05 -17.83
CA ALA A 173 -1.69 8.08 -17.94
C ALA A 173 -1.19 7.76 -19.36
N ASN A 174 -2.07 7.34 -20.26
CA ASN A 174 -1.74 6.78 -21.57
C ASN A 174 -0.64 5.71 -21.48
N ALA A 175 -0.87 4.74 -20.61
CA ALA A 175 0.08 3.68 -20.25
C ALA A 175 -0.56 2.30 -20.34
N VAL A 176 0.23 1.29 -20.63
CA VAL A 176 -0.20 -0.10 -20.43
C VAL A 176 -0.25 -0.38 -18.93
N VAL A 177 -1.36 -0.95 -18.46
CA VAL A 177 -1.48 -1.42 -17.07
C VAL A 177 -1.48 -2.95 -17.05
N VAL A 178 -0.63 -3.52 -16.21
CA VAL A 178 -0.60 -4.96 -15.91
C VAL A 178 -1.18 -5.16 -14.53
N SER A 179 -2.46 -5.51 -14.45
CA SER A 179 -3.14 -5.80 -13.19
C SER A 179 -2.86 -7.24 -12.78
N VAL A 180 -2.34 -7.43 -11.56
CA VAL A 180 -1.77 -8.68 -11.08
C VAL A 180 -2.74 -9.41 -10.16
N GLY A 181 -3.09 -10.65 -10.49
CA GLY A 181 -3.87 -11.56 -9.65
C GLY A 181 -2.94 -12.36 -8.73
N TYR A 182 -2.35 -11.70 -7.76
CA TYR A 182 -1.43 -12.31 -6.80
C TYR A 182 -2.13 -13.36 -5.90
N ARG A 183 -1.38 -14.30 -5.36
CA ARG A 183 -1.88 -15.32 -4.42
C ARG A 183 -2.43 -14.68 -3.16
N GLN A 184 -3.56 -15.21 -2.68
CA GLN A 184 -4.31 -14.66 -1.56
C GLN A 184 -4.32 -15.60 -0.36
N ALA A 185 -4.44 -15.02 0.81
CA ALA A 185 -4.66 -15.71 2.08
C ALA A 185 -6.15 -16.08 2.25
N PRO A 186 -6.46 -17.06 3.10
CA PRO A 186 -5.54 -17.81 3.98
C PRO A 186 -4.79 -18.95 3.29
N GLU A 187 -5.10 -19.28 2.03
CA GLU A 187 -4.48 -20.36 1.28
C GLU A 187 -2.97 -20.11 1.07
N HIS A 188 -2.62 -18.84 0.85
CA HIS A 188 -1.25 -18.38 0.66
C HIS A 188 -0.98 -17.15 1.53
N LYS A 189 -0.62 -17.41 2.78
CA LYS A 189 -0.31 -16.36 3.75
C LYS A 189 0.95 -15.58 3.36
N PHE A 190 1.21 -14.50 4.11
CA PHE A 190 2.44 -13.72 3.97
C PHE A 190 3.68 -14.64 3.91
N PRO A 191 4.65 -14.41 3.01
CA PRO A 191 4.77 -13.27 2.09
C PRO A 191 4.29 -13.53 0.65
N ALA A 192 3.48 -14.55 0.38
CA ALA A 192 3.17 -15.02 -0.97
C ALA A 192 2.69 -13.92 -1.95
N ALA A 193 1.82 -12.99 -1.50
CA ALA A 193 1.37 -11.88 -2.31
C ALA A 193 2.50 -10.89 -2.66
N HIS A 194 3.41 -10.63 -1.71
CA HIS A 194 4.57 -9.78 -1.92
C HIS A 194 5.57 -10.39 -2.91
N ASP A 195 5.79 -11.71 -2.81
CA ASP A 195 6.68 -12.43 -3.72
C ASP A 195 6.12 -12.42 -5.16
N ASP A 196 4.80 -12.62 -5.32
CA ASP A 196 4.13 -12.55 -6.62
C ASP A 196 4.15 -11.12 -7.19
N ALA A 197 3.95 -10.10 -6.34
CA ALA A 197 3.99 -8.71 -6.76
C ALA A 197 5.38 -8.33 -7.30
N PHE A 198 6.44 -8.72 -6.62
CA PHE A 198 7.81 -8.48 -7.07
C PHE A 198 8.14 -9.26 -8.34
N ALA A 199 7.71 -10.52 -8.44
CA ALA A 199 7.89 -11.34 -9.66
C ALA A 199 7.18 -10.72 -10.87
N ALA A 200 5.95 -10.21 -10.71
CA ALA A 200 5.22 -9.52 -11.75
C ALA A 200 5.91 -8.23 -12.21
N TYR A 201 6.48 -7.47 -11.28
CA TYR A 201 7.30 -6.30 -11.61
C TYR A 201 8.56 -6.67 -12.41
N GLN A 202 9.29 -7.70 -11.98
CA GLN A 202 10.47 -8.19 -12.72
C GLN A 202 10.09 -8.72 -14.11
N TRP A 203 8.94 -9.39 -14.23
CA TRP A 203 8.42 -9.83 -15.53
C TRP A 203 8.12 -8.64 -16.43
N ALA A 204 7.49 -7.58 -15.93
CA ALA A 204 7.20 -6.38 -16.69
C ALA A 204 8.48 -5.71 -17.23
N LEU A 205 9.53 -5.60 -16.41
CA LEU A 205 10.83 -5.08 -16.84
C LEU A 205 11.42 -5.87 -18.01
N LYS A 206 11.28 -7.20 -18.01
CA LYS A 206 11.87 -8.08 -19.02
C LYS A 206 11.00 -8.20 -20.27
N ASN A 207 9.68 -8.09 -20.14
CA ASN A 207 8.72 -8.46 -21.18
C ASN A 207 7.83 -7.30 -21.65
N ALA A 208 8.11 -6.05 -21.27
CA ALA A 208 7.31 -4.88 -21.63
C ALA A 208 6.98 -4.81 -23.14
N HIS A 209 7.95 -5.10 -24.01
CA HIS A 209 7.76 -5.08 -25.46
C HIS A 209 6.66 -6.04 -25.94
N SER A 210 6.46 -7.18 -25.27
CA SER A 210 5.43 -8.18 -25.62
C SER A 210 4.01 -7.68 -25.39
N ILE A 211 3.86 -6.56 -24.68
CA ILE A 211 2.61 -5.89 -24.35
C ILE A 211 2.58 -4.44 -24.87
N LYS A 212 3.38 -4.11 -25.88
CA LYS A 212 3.56 -2.75 -26.44
C LYS A 212 4.10 -1.75 -25.42
N GLY A 213 4.79 -2.21 -24.39
CA GLY A 213 5.33 -1.38 -23.30
C GLY A 213 6.80 -1.01 -23.50
N ASP A 214 7.21 0.05 -22.82
CA ASP A 214 8.59 0.53 -22.70
C ASP A 214 9.17 0.05 -21.36
N SER A 215 10.15 -0.85 -21.39
CA SER A 215 10.83 -1.40 -20.21
C SER A 215 11.68 -0.35 -19.46
N THR A 216 11.93 0.80 -20.07
CA THR A 216 12.64 1.91 -19.41
C THR A 216 11.72 2.72 -18.50
N LYS A 217 10.40 2.67 -18.73
CA LYS A 217 9.36 3.45 -18.07
C LYS A 217 8.33 2.57 -17.36
N VAL A 218 8.78 1.80 -16.37
CA VAL A 218 7.93 0.91 -15.57
C VAL A 218 7.70 1.50 -14.19
N ALA A 219 6.44 1.74 -13.83
CA ALA A 219 5.98 2.20 -12.51
C ALA A 219 5.22 1.11 -11.77
N THR A 220 5.07 1.25 -10.46
CA THR A 220 4.17 0.43 -9.64
C THR A 220 3.01 1.27 -9.13
N ALA A 221 1.81 0.68 -9.07
CA ALA A 221 0.62 1.34 -8.55
C ALA A 221 -0.26 0.33 -7.81
N GLY A 222 -1.08 0.79 -6.89
CA GLY A 222 -2.06 -0.09 -6.27
C GLY A 222 -2.92 0.62 -5.23
N GLU A 223 -3.97 -0.09 -4.82
CA GLU A 223 -4.98 0.37 -3.89
C GLU A 223 -4.98 -0.50 -2.63
N ARG A 224 -5.03 0.08 -1.43
CA ARG A 224 -5.11 -0.61 -0.14
C ARG A 224 -3.94 -1.60 0.08
N ALA A 225 -4.24 -2.91 0.14
CA ALA A 225 -3.22 -3.97 0.13
C ALA A 225 -2.32 -3.86 -1.11
N GLY A 226 -2.88 -3.48 -2.26
CA GLY A 226 -2.12 -3.19 -3.48
C GLY A 226 -1.26 -1.93 -3.37
N GLY A 227 -1.71 -0.92 -2.65
CA GLY A 227 -0.93 0.28 -2.33
C GLY A 227 0.29 -0.05 -1.47
N ASN A 228 0.13 -0.97 -0.52
CA ASN A 228 1.22 -1.58 0.22
C ASN A 228 2.19 -2.33 -0.71
N LEU A 229 1.66 -3.24 -1.54
CA LEU A 229 2.47 -4.03 -2.48
C LEU A 229 3.26 -3.15 -3.46
N ALA A 230 2.72 -1.99 -3.88
CA ALA A 230 3.41 -1.06 -4.77
C ALA A 230 4.68 -0.47 -4.13
N ILE A 231 4.62 -0.05 -2.86
CA ILE A 231 5.77 0.42 -2.08
C ILE A 231 6.73 -0.74 -1.76
N ALA A 232 6.19 -1.87 -1.28
CA ALA A 232 7.00 -3.04 -0.92
C ALA A 232 7.77 -3.60 -2.13
N THR A 233 7.18 -3.54 -3.34
CA THR A 233 7.86 -3.92 -4.58
C THR A 233 9.03 -2.99 -4.90
N ALA A 234 8.88 -1.68 -4.68
CA ALA A 234 9.98 -0.73 -4.86
C ALA A 234 11.10 -0.95 -3.84
N MET A 235 10.75 -1.27 -2.57
CA MET A 235 11.73 -1.68 -1.55
C MET A 235 12.48 -2.95 -1.96
N ALA A 236 11.75 -3.98 -2.40
CA ALA A 236 12.34 -5.25 -2.86
C ALA A 236 13.26 -5.04 -4.07
N ALA A 237 12.91 -4.17 -5.02
CA ALA A 237 13.73 -3.84 -6.17
C ALA A 237 15.04 -3.16 -5.75
N ARG A 238 14.97 -2.19 -4.85
CA ARG A 238 16.15 -1.52 -4.27
C ARG A 238 17.08 -2.53 -3.59
N ASP A 239 16.53 -3.35 -2.71
CA ASP A 239 17.30 -4.27 -1.86
C ASP A 239 17.92 -5.43 -2.67
N ALA A 240 17.28 -5.81 -3.78
CA ALA A 240 17.79 -6.81 -4.73
C ALA A 240 18.70 -6.22 -5.83
N GLY A 241 18.96 -4.91 -5.85
CA GLY A 241 19.71 -4.26 -6.94
C GLY A 241 19.05 -4.36 -8.32
N VAL A 242 17.73 -4.56 -8.35
CA VAL A 242 16.92 -4.53 -9.57
C VAL A 242 16.56 -3.09 -9.92
N LYS A 243 16.45 -2.78 -11.21
CA LYS A 243 16.00 -1.44 -11.66
C LYS A 243 14.75 -1.03 -10.88
N LEU A 244 14.79 0.16 -10.28
CA LEU A 244 13.67 0.73 -9.53
C LEU A 244 12.49 1.07 -10.46
N PRO A 245 11.25 1.05 -9.96
CA PRO A 245 10.15 1.72 -10.64
C PRO A 245 10.49 3.19 -10.85
N VAL A 246 10.10 3.75 -11.99
CA VAL A 246 10.30 5.19 -12.23
C VAL A 246 9.37 6.06 -11.38
N TYR A 247 8.29 5.47 -10.87
CA TYR A 247 7.30 6.11 -10.01
C TYR A 247 6.50 5.07 -9.20
N VAL A 248 5.98 5.49 -8.03
CA VAL A 248 5.03 4.70 -7.24
C VAL A 248 3.74 5.50 -7.02
N LEU A 249 2.59 4.87 -7.24
CA LEU A 249 1.28 5.38 -6.84
C LEU A 249 0.69 4.45 -5.76
N SER A 250 0.52 4.96 -4.56
CA SER A 250 -0.02 4.22 -3.41
C SER A 250 -1.31 4.89 -2.93
N VAL A 251 -2.44 4.21 -3.14
CA VAL A 251 -3.78 4.76 -2.87
C VAL A 251 -4.34 4.10 -1.61
N TYR A 252 -4.70 4.91 -0.61
CA TYR A 252 -5.16 4.52 0.74
C TYR A 252 -4.50 3.23 1.26
N PRO A 253 -3.16 3.18 1.31
CA PRO A 253 -2.45 1.93 1.55
C PRO A 253 -2.68 1.39 2.96
N ILE A 254 -2.63 0.05 3.10
CA ILE A 254 -2.25 -0.56 4.37
C ILE A 254 -0.77 -0.25 4.57
N ALA A 255 -0.43 0.57 5.55
CA ALA A 255 0.94 1.02 5.77
C ALA A 255 1.44 0.76 7.19
N GLY A 256 0.58 0.29 8.08
CA GLY A 256 0.91 -0.03 9.47
C GLY A 256 0.09 -1.18 10.02
N SER A 257 0.41 -1.58 11.24
CA SER A 257 -0.32 -2.61 11.98
C SER A 257 -0.94 -2.10 13.30
N ASP A 258 -0.75 -0.80 13.63
CA ASP A 258 -1.38 -0.19 14.79
C ASP A 258 -2.84 0.20 14.50
N THR A 259 -3.76 -0.62 14.96
CA THR A 259 -5.20 -0.38 14.82
C THR A 259 -5.76 0.60 15.87
N ASN A 260 -4.92 1.35 16.59
CA ASN A 260 -5.32 2.34 17.60
C ASN A 260 -4.96 3.79 17.21
N THR A 261 -4.62 4.05 15.96
CA THR A 261 -4.37 5.39 15.44
C THR A 261 -5.63 6.26 15.54
N VAL A 262 -5.50 7.58 15.35
CA VAL A 262 -6.64 8.51 15.39
C VAL A 262 -7.73 8.09 14.40
N SER A 263 -7.37 7.81 13.14
CA SER A 263 -8.34 7.43 12.10
C SER A 263 -9.03 6.09 12.37
N TYR A 264 -8.35 5.12 12.99
CA TYR A 264 -8.98 3.86 13.43
C TYR A 264 -10.00 4.06 14.54
N ARG A 265 -9.84 5.08 15.41
CA ARG A 265 -10.84 5.42 16.42
C ARG A 265 -12.01 6.21 15.83
N GLU A 266 -11.72 7.20 14.99
CA GLU A 266 -12.74 8.03 14.31
C GLU A 266 -13.63 7.18 13.39
N ASN A 267 -13.02 6.30 12.62
CA ASN A 267 -13.66 5.55 11.54
C ASN A 267 -13.83 4.06 11.90
N ALA A 268 -13.93 3.71 13.19
CA ALA A 268 -14.01 2.32 13.63
C ALA A 268 -15.18 1.55 12.99
N MET A 269 -16.28 2.25 12.70
CA MET A 269 -17.52 1.72 12.12
C MET A 269 -17.75 2.18 10.68
N ALA A 270 -16.74 2.73 10.02
CA ALA A 270 -16.85 3.18 8.63
C ALA A 270 -17.19 2.02 7.68
N LYS A 271 -17.80 2.38 6.55
CA LYS A 271 -18.13 1.45 5.46
C LYS A 271 -17.46 1.96 4.17
N PRO A 272 -17.00 1.08 3.32
CA PRO A 272 -17.07 -0.39 3.39
C PRO A 272 -16.02 -1.04 4.31
N LEU A 273 -15.09 -0.27 4.90
CA LEU A 273 -14.01 -0.77 5.73
C LEU A 273 -14.15 -0.32 7.17
N SER A 274 -14.31 -1.28 8.10
CA SER A 274 -14.31 -1.05 9.54
C SER A 274 -12.98 -1.44 10.19
N LYS A 275 -12.75 -0.99 11.44
CA LYS A 275 -11.63 -1.47 12.26
C LYS A 275 -11.66 -3.00 12.44
N ALA A 276 -12.83 -3.57 12.71
CA ALA A 276 -12.99 -5.02 12.91
C ALA A 276 -12.61 -5.81 11.64
N ALA A 277 -13.04 -5.33 10.47
CA ALA A 277 -12.65 -5.91 9.19
C ALA A 277 -11.14 -5.85 8.97
N MET A 278 -10.46 -4.76 9.34
CA MET A 278 -9.00 -4.66 9.22
C MET A 278 -8.28 -5.68 10.10
N VAL A 279 -8.71 -5.84 11.35
CA VAL A 279 -8.14 -6.88 12.24
C VAL A 279 -8.34 -8.27 11.65
N TRP A 280 -9.52 -8.53 11.08
CA TRP A 280 -9.79 -9.79 10.40
C TRP A 280 -8.84 -10.03 9.22
N PHE A 281 -8.60 -9.03 8.36
CA PHE A 281 -7.67 -9.14 7.23
C PHE A 281 -6.25 -9.47 7.68
N LEU A 282 -5.75 -8.76 8.69
CA LEU A 282 -4.41 -8.99 9.24
C LEU A 282 -4.28 -10.44 9.78
N ASN A 283 -5.29 -10.95 10.50
CA ASN A 283 -5.32 -12.31 11.02
C ASN A 283 -5.37 -13.39 9.92
N GLN A 284 -6.07 -13.12 8.81
CA GLN A 284 -6.09 -14.04 7.68
C GLN A 284 -4.73 -14.07 6.97
N TYR A 285 -4.08 -12.91 6.80
CA TYR A 285 -2.88 -12.77 5.98
C TYR A 285 -1.60 -13.18 6.71
N ALA A 286 -1.43 -12.77 7.96
CA ALA A 286 -0.25 -13.10 8.75
C ALA A 286 -0.20 -14.60 9.15
N ARG A 287 0.98 -15.18 9.17
CA ARG A 287 1.24 -16.52 9.71
C ARG A 287 1.26 -16.49 11.24
N THR A 288 1.87 -15.44 11.77
CA THR A 288 1.98 -15.15 13.20
C THR A 288 1.85 -13.63 13.43
N PRO A 289 1.55 -13.17 14.66
CA PRO A 289 1.53 -11.74 14.98
C PRO A 289 2.87 -11.02 14.72
N ALA A 290 3.99 -11.72 14.67
CA ALA A 290 5.30 -11.13 14.36
C ALA A 290 5.37 -10.63 12.90
N ASP A 291 4.65 -11.27 11.97
CA ASP A 291 4.60 -10.84 10.57
C ASP A 291 4.02 -9.42 10.42
N TRP A 292 3.18 -8.95 11.37
CA TRP A 292 2.61 -7.59 11.32
C TRP A 292 3.66 -6.49 11.49
N LYS A 293 4.83 -6.84 12.03
CA LYS A 293 5.98 -5.94 12.18
C LYS A 293 7.01 -6.09 11.06
N ASP A 294 6.76 -6.99 10.11
CA ASP A 294 7.63 -7.11 8.93
C ASP A 294 7.58 -5.79 8.13
N PRO A 295 8.71 -5.20 7.76
CA PRO A 295 8.75 -3.91 7.07
C PRO A 295 8.01 -3.89 5.72
N ARG A 296 7.70 -5.04 5.15
CA ARG A 296 6.88 -5.14 3.93
C ARG A 296 5.39 -4.95 4.20
N ILE A 297 4.92 -5.20 5.43
CA ILE A 297 3.55 -4.92 5.89
C ILE A 297 3.52 -3.57 6.60
N ASP A 298 4.42 -3.36 7.57
CA ASP A 298 4.53 -2.16 8.40
C ASP A 298 5.47 -1.14 7.76
N LEU A 299 5.00 -0.53 6.67
CA LEU A 299 5.76 0.43 5.87
C LEU A 299 6.13 1.69 6.65
N VAL A 300 5.32 2.08 7.65
CA VAL A 300 5.59 3.28 8.47
C VAL A 300 6.85 3.14 9.32
N HIS A 301 7.30 1.92 9.59
CA HIS A 301 8.56 1.65 10.29
C HIS A 301 9.66 1.09 9.38
N ALA A 302 9.41 1.02 8.07
CA ALA A 302 10.36 0.49 7.10
C ALA A 302 11.47 1.50 6.75
N ASN A 303 12.58 1.00 6.20
CA ASN A 303 13.58 1.85 5.56
C ASN A 303 13.09 2.28 4.17
N LEU A 304 12.66 3.53 4.06
CA LEU A 304 12.12 4.13 2.84
C LEU A 304 13.16 4.93 2.02
N LYS A 305 14.42 4.99 2.48
CA LYS A 305 15.48 5.73 1.79
C LYS A 305 15.77 5.16 0.41
N GLY A 306 15.94 6.03 -0.56
CA GLY A 306 16.30 5.66 -1.94
C GLY A 306 15.14 5.12 -2.77
N LEU A 307 13.90 5.24 -2.29
CA LEU A 307 12.71 4.90 -3.08
C LEU A 307 12.44 5.96 -4.16
N PRO A 308 11.76 5.59 -5.26
CA PRO A 308 11.43 6.50 -6.34
C PRO A 308 10.39 7.55 -5.93
N PRO A 309 10.20 8.62 -6.74
CA PRO A 309 9.13 9.58 -6.53
C PRO A 309 7.78 8.88 -6.36
N THR A 310 7.00 9.34 -5.39
CA THR A 310 5.80 8.61 -4.92
C THR A 310 4.61 9.55 -4.76
N THR A 311 3.43 9.15 -5.25
CA THR A 311 2.15 9.73 -4.86
C THR A 311 1.50 8.84 -3.80
N VAL A 312 1.06 9.43 -2.69
CA VAL A 312 0.19 8.80 -1.70
C VAL A 312 -1.15 9.53 -1.70
N ILE A 313 -2.24 8.78 -1.86
CA ILE A 313 -3.61 9.29 -1.77
C ILE A 313 -4.27 8.65 -0.54
N THR A 314 -4.98 9.45 0.24
CA THR A 314 -5.82 9.00 1.36
C THR A 314 -7.22 9.55 1.22
N ASP A 315 -8.13 9.10 2.04
CA ASP A 315 -9.49 9.61 2.16
C ASP A 315 -9.91 9.82 3.61
N GLN A 316 -10.89 10.73 3.81
CA GLN A 316 -11.23 11.22 5.13
C GLN A 316 -11.87 10.14 6.02
N ILE A 317 -12.78 9.35 5.43
CA ILE A 317 -13.61 8.40 6.18
C ILE A 317 -13.03 7.00 6.04
N ASP A 318 -11.78 6.84 6.51
CA ASP A 318 -11.02 5.61 6.38
C ASP A 318 -10.21 5.32 7.66
N PRO A 319 -10.30 4.11 8.22
CA PRO A 319 -9.40 3.68 9.29
C PRO A 319 -7.92 3.81 8.93
N LEU A 320 -7.55 3.64 7.66
CA LEU A 320 -6.16 3.65 7.17
C LEU A 320 -5.59 5.07 6.95
N ARG A 321 -6.39 6.13 7.09
CA ARG A 321 -5.95 7.51 6.81
C ARG A 321 -4.67 7.88 7.54
N SER A 322 -4.60 7.69 8.86
CA SER A 322 -3.44 8.09 9.67
C SER A 322 -2.15 7.37 9.28
N GLU A 323 -2.22 6.09 8.95
CA GLU A 323 -1.03 5.34 8.52
C GLU A 323 -0.58 5.76 7.12
N GLY A 324 -1.50 6.10 6.22
CA GLY A 324 -1.19 6.70 4.91
C GLY A 324 -0.54 8.08 5.02
N GLU A 325 -1.02 8.93 5.93
CA GLU A 325 -0.41 10.22 6.26
C GLU A 325 1.02 10.05 6.81
N MET A 326 1.19 9.14 7.77
CA MET A 326 2.51 8.82 8.34
C MET A 326 3.47 8.28 7.28
N LEU A 327 3.00 7.39 6.40
CA LEU A 327 3.81 6.87 5.29
C LEU A 327 4.30 8.01 4.39
N ALA A 328 3.40 8.92 3.99
CA ALA A 328 3.76 10.06 3.16
C ALA A 328 4.80 10.97 3.83
N GLN A 329 4.66 11.21 5.15
CA GLN A 329 5.62 11.99 5.91
C GLN A 329 6.98 11.28 6.05
N ASN A 330 6.96 9.97 6.32
CA ASN A 330 8.18 9.18 6.48
C ASN A 330 8.96 9.03 5.14
N LEU A 331 8.25 8.91 4.02
CA LEU A 331 8.86 8.98 2.69
C LEU A 331 9.57 10.33 2.46
N LYS A 332 8.92 11.46 2.79
CA LYS A 332 9.55 12.80 2.72
C LYS A 332 10.78 12.89 3.61
N ASN A 333 10.69 12.42 4.85
CA ASN A 333 11.81 12.41 5.80
C ASN A 333 12.98 11.54 5.32
N ALA A 334 12.70 10.51 4.52
CA ALA A 334 13.70 9.65 3.87
C ALA A 334 14.29 10.26 2.58
N GLY A 335 13.89 11.49 2.20
CA GLY A 335 14.38 12.20 1.03
C GLY A 335 13.69 11.82 -0.29
N VAL A 336 12.54 11.15 -0.23
CA VAL A 336 11.74 10.81 -1.41
C VAL A 336 10.92 12.03 -1.86
N ASP A 337 10.83 12.27 -3.17
CA ASP A 337 9.91 13.26 -3.76
C ASP A 337 8.47 12.75 -3.64
N VAL A 338 7.65 13.36 -2.75
CA VAL A 338 6.31 12.88 -2.41
C VAL A 338 5.23 13.87 -2.76
N ARG A 339 4.26 13.41 -3.55
CA ARG A 339 2.97 14.07 -3.71
C ARG A 339 1.96 13.39 -2.78
N TYR A 340 1.31 14.17 -1.93
CA TYR A 340 0.29 13.67 -0.99
C TYR A 340 -1.00 14.46 -1.15
N LYS A 341 -2.15 13.74 -1.14
CA LYS A 341 -3.47 14.37 -1.11
C LYS A 341 -4.47 13.49 -0.35
N ASN A 342 -5.16 14.10 0.61
CA ASN A 342 -6.35 13.53 1.23
C ASN A 342 -7.60 14.02 0.48
N PHE A 343 -8.60 13.15 0.35
CA PHE A 343 -9.89 13.49 -0.25
C PHE A 343 -10.98 13.44 0.82
N ASP A 344 -11.59 14.63 1.09
CA ASP A 344 -12.61 14.77 2.11
C ASP A 344 -13.98 14.29 1.61
N GLY A 345 -14.82 13.79 2.55
CA GLY A 345 -16.20 13.37 2.29
C GLY A 345 -16.35 12.08 1.48
N VAL A 346 -15.25 11.35 1.25
CA VAL A 346 -15.28 10.01 0.62
C VAL A 346 -14.74 8.96 1.58
N THR A 347 -15.09 7.70 1.30
CA THR A 347 -14.72 6.53 2.10
C THR A 347 -13.73 5.66 1.36
N HIS A 348 -13.17 4.72 2.09
CA HIS A 348 -12.31 3.67 1.52
C HIS A 348 -12.89 3.07 0.22
N GLU A 349 -12.03 2.69 -0.72
CA GLU A 349 -12.35 2.16 -2.07
C GLU A 349 -12.95 3.18 -3.06
N PHE A 350 -12.99 4.48 -2.74
CA PHE A 350 -13.60 5.49 -3.63
C PHE A 350 -12.88 5.64 -4.99
N PHE A 351 -11.59 5.31 -5.08
CA PHE A 351 -10.76 5.51 -6.28
C PHE A 351 -11.32 4.81 -7.52
N GLY A 352 -11.89 3.60 -7.37
CA GLY A 352 -12.55 2.85 -8.45
C GLY A 352 -13.94 3.37 -8.84
N MET A 353 -14.48 4.42 -8.19
CA MET A 353 -15.87 4.87 -8.34
C MET A 353 -16.06 6.03 -9.33
N GLY A 354 -15.11 6.28 -10.22
CA GLY A 354 -15.12 7.43 -11.13
C GLY A 354 -16.33 7.53 -12.06
N ALA A 355 -17.09 6.44 -12.24
CA ALA A 355 -18.33 6.47 -13.00
C ALA A 355 -19.47 7.26 -12.31
N VAL A 356 -19.42 7.42 -10.97
CA VAL A 356 -20.48 8.01 -10.14
C VAL A 356 -19.97 9.06 -9.15
N LEU A 357 -18.66 9.16 -8.92
CA LEU A 357 -18.03 10.11 -8.01
C LEU A 357 -17.08 11.04 -8.74
N ASP A 358 -17.27 12.35 -8.61
CA ASP A 358 -16.34 13.35 -9.19
C ASP A 358 -14.99 13.33 -8.46
N LYS A 359 -14.97 13.21 -7.12
CA LYS A 359 -13.73 13.08 -6.33
C LYS A 359 -12.90 11.86 -6.71
N ALA A 360 -13.54 10.77 -7.16
CA ALA A 360 -12.81 9.63 -7.70
C ALA A 360 -12.15 9.95 -9.04
N LYS A 361 -12.83 10.72 -9.93
CA LYS A 361 -12.21 11.21 -11.18
C LYS A 361 -11.01 12.10 -10.86
N ASP A 362 -11.14 13.03 -9.90
CA ASP A 362 -10.06 13.91 -9.48
C ASP A 362 -8.88 13.13 -8.88
N ALA A 363 -9.14 12.09 -8.08
CA ALA A 363 -8.11 11.24 -7.51
C ALA A 363 -7.38 10.41 -8.59
N ASN A 364 -8.13 9.87 -9.55
CA ASN A 364 -7.56 9.16 -10.70
C ASN A 364 -6.67 10.08 -11.52
N GLN A 365 -7.11 11.32 -11.80
CA GLN A 365 -6.33 12.32 -12.52
C GLN A 365 -5.07 12.71 -11.74
N TYR A 366 -5.20 12.96 -10.40
CA TYR A 366 -4.08 13.29 -9.55
C TYR A 366 -3.01 12.18 -9.52
N GLY A 367 -3.44 10.92 -9.45
CA GLY A 367 -2.55 9.75 -9.52
C GLY A 367 -1.88 9.62 -10.90
N ALA A 368 -2.67 9.77 -11.97
CA ALA A 368 -2.16 9.70 -13.35
C ALA A 368 -1.15 10.81 -13.67
N ASP A 369 -1.35 12.02 -13.14
CA ASP A 369 -0.40 13.14 -13.34
C ASP A 369 0.94 12.88 -12.66
N GLY A 370 0.93 12.25 -11.47
CA GLY A 370 2.16 11.79 -10.84
C GLY A 370 2.91 10.77 -11.69
N LEU A 371 2.21 9.75 -12.17
CA LEU A 371 2.76 8.73 -13.05
C LEU A 371 3.35 9.33 -14.34
N LYS A 372 2.64 10.24 -15.01
CA LYS A 372 3.14 10.95 -16.20
C LYS A 372 4.43 11.73 -15.90
N GLY A 373 4.49 12.41 -14.75
CA GLY A 373 5.70 13.10 -14.29
C GLY A 373 6.88 12.14 -14.14
N GLY A 374 6.64 10.92 -13.61
CA GLY A 374 7.65 9.86 -13.52
C GLY A 374 8.10 9.33 -14.88
N PHE A 375 7.18 9.18 -15.84
CA PHE A 375 7.47 8.71 -17.20
C PHE A 375 8.21 9.73 -18.07
N SER A 376 8.20 10.99 -17.70
CA SER A 376 8.83 12.08 -18.46
C SER A 376 10.29 12.32 -18.05
N LYS A 377 10.75 11.71 -16.98
CA LYS A 377 12.15 11.71 -16.51
C LYS A 377 12.90 10.53 -17.15
#